data_48e9b2a5e93277d33065e228bb6d2c39
#
_entry.id   48e9b2a5e93277d33065e228bb6d2c39
#
_cell.length_a   1.000
_cell.length_b   1.000
_cell.length_c   1.000
_cell.angle_alpha   90.00
_cell.angle_beta   90.00
_cell.angle_gamma   90.00
#
_symmetry.space_group_name_H-M   'P 1'
#
loop_
_entity.id
_entity.type
_entity.pdbx_description
1 polymer ?
#
loop_
_entity_poly.entity_id
_entity_poly.type
_entity_poly.pdbx_seq_one_letter_code
_entity_poly.pdbx_strand_id
1 'polypeptide(L)'
;DLVILAGGRGTRLGSITDKTPKPLIKINGIPFLQHLINYYSKFDFDNIYIIAGYKGEQIKKEFNNKIFNLIKVTCCVEKKRKDTGGALYEIKNKIQNDFILVNGDSFINVNLQSFFNKKKINHNYIFLNKNTNYKENKKLINLDINTKKFVVFSEKSKLMNSGVYFLKKNILKKIEKKKISLENEILSKLIQEKKLKGIKTREYVIDIGIKKNLKKVENLLLHKLRKPAIFFDRDGVINHDNK
;
A
#
# COMPACT_ATOMS: atom_id res chain seq x y z
N ASP A 1 -8.69 -9.20 0.49
CA ASP A 1 -7.72 -9.02 -0.61
C ASP A 1 -6.79 -7.83 -0.34
N LEU A 2 -5.57 -7.92 -0.81
CA LEU A 2 -4.62 -6.81 -0.89
C LEU A 2 -4.48 -6.32 -2.33
N VAL A 3 -4.54 -5.02 -2.56
CA VAL A 3 -4.32 -4.38 -3.86
C VAL A 3 -3.16 -3.41 -3.77
N ILE A 4 -2.17 -3.53 -4.68
CA ILE A 4 -0.98 -2.68 -4.73
C ILE A 4 -0.99 -1.86 -6.03
N LEU A 5 -1.03 -0.52 -5.91
CA LEU A 5 -0.95 0.40 -7.05
C LEU A 5 0.50 0.62 -7.48
N ALA A 6 0.92 -0.02 -8.55
CA ALA A 6 2.29 0.01 -9.08
C ALA A 6 2.40 0.64 -10.48
N GLY A 7 1.48 1.53 -10.85
CA GLY A 7 1.37 2.09 -12.20
C GLY A 7 2.16 3.37 -12.47
N GLY A 8 2.74 4.01 -11.44
CA GLY A 8 3.39 5.31 -11.55
C GLY A 8 4.72 5.30 -12.33
N ARG A 9 4.95 6.33 -13.19
CA ARG A 9 6.20 6.48 -13.96
C ARG A 9 7.41 6.84 -13.09
N GLY A 10 7.21 7.52 -11.96
CA GLY A 10 8.32 7.90 -11.06
C GLY A 10 9.24 8.99 -11.63
N THR A 11 8.70 9.95 -12.38
CA THR A 11 9.46 11.00 -13.10
C THR A 11 10.46 11.79 -12.25
N ARG A 12 10.18 11.93 -10.94
CA ARG A 12 11.10 12.61 -9.99
C ARG A 12 12.42 11.88 -9.75
N LEU A 13 12.53 10.61 -10.14
CA LEU A 13 13.75 9.82 -10.04
C LEU A 13 14.65 9.95 -11.28
N GLY A 14 14.20 10.67 -12.32
CA GLY A 14 14.94 10.90 -13.55
C GLY A 14 15.30 9.61 -14.27
N SER A 15 16.54 9.52 -14.74
CA SER A 15 17.05 8.39 -15.55
C SER A 15 16.98 7.02 -14.88
N ILE A 16 16.87 6.97 -13.53
CA ILE A 16 16.72 5.69 -12.80
C ILE A 16 15.49 4.93 -13.29
N THR A 17 14.40 5.65 -13.58
CA THR A 17 13.13 5.03 -14.01
C THR A 17 13.03 4.83 -15.52
N ASP A 18 14.02 5.27 -16.31
CA ASP A 18 13.99 5.08 -17.76
C ASP A 18 14.15 3.61 -18.17
N LYS A 19 14.88 2.82 -17.39
CA LYS A 19 15.07 1.39 -17.65
C LYS A 19 14.23 0.50 -16.75
N THR A 20 14.04 0.89 -15.48
CA THR A 20 13.39 0.07 -14.45
C THR A 20 12.20 0.82 -13.86
N PRO A 21 10.97 0.26 -13.81
CA PRO A 21 9.85 0.92 -13.17
C PRO A 21 10.10 1.09 -11.67
N LYS A 22 9.62 2.19 -11.10
CA LYS A 22 9.85 2.57 -9.69
C LYS A 22 9.68 1.42 -8.68
N PRO A 23 8.64 0.57 -8.76
CA PRO A 23 8.46 -0.55 -7.83
C PRO A 23 9.54 -1.63 -7.89
N LEU A 24 10.28 -1.71 -9.01
CA LEU A 24 11.38 -2.67 -9.21
C LEU A 24 12.76 -2.12 -8.83
N ILE A 25 12.85 -0.86 -8.39
CA ILE A 25 14.11 -0.32 -7.85
C ILE A 25 14.54 -1.17 -6.67
N LYS A 26 15.77 -1.66 -6.73
CA LYS A 26 16.31 -2.52 -5.67
C LYS A 26 16.71 -1.69 -4.45
N ILE A 27 16.27 -2.13 -3.30
CA ILE A 27 16.65 -1.63 -1.99
C ILE A 27 17.29 -2.82 -1.26
N ASN A 28 18.55 -2.69 -0.87
CA ASN A 28 19.34 -3.81 -0.31
C ASN A 28 19.29 -5.08 -1.20
N GLY A 29 19.45 -4.91 -2.51
CA GLY A 29 19.45 -6.00 -3.49
C GLY A 29 18.08 -6.57 -3.87
N ILE A 30 17.00 -6.20 -3.18
CA ILE A 30 15.64 -6.73 -3.37
C ILE A 30 14.73 -5.65 -3.96
N PRO A 31 13.87 -5.94 -4.97
CA PRO A 31 12.89 -4.99 -5.48
C PRO A 31 12.03 -4.39 -4.36
N PHE A 32 11.80 -3.07 -4.40
CA PHE A 32 10.98 -2.42 -3.37
C PHE A 32 9.58 -3.03 -3.25
N LEU A 33 8.97 -3.38 -4.37
CA LEU A 33 7.67 -4.04 -4.39
C LEU A 33 7.69 -5.39 -3.65
N GLN A 34 8.79 -6.12 -3.69
CA GLN A 34 8.95 -7.37 -2.94
C GLN A 34 8.99 -7.13 -1.43
N HIS A 35 9.62 -6.03 -0.98
CA HIS A 35 9.56 -5.65 0.43
C HIS A 35 8.12 -5.37 0.88
N LEU A 36 7.31 -4.70 0.04
CA LEU A 36 5.89 -4.47 0.33
C LEU A 36 5.12 -5.79 0.40
N ILE A 37 5.28 -6.67 -0.59
CA ILE A 37 4.61 -7.97 -0.63
C ILE A 37 4.99 -8.78 0.60
N ASN A 38 6.28 -8.90 0.92
CA ASN A 38 6.75 -9.64 2.11
C ASN A 38 6.20 -9.07 3.43
N TYR A 39 6.02 -7.76 3.51
CA TYR A 39 5.44 -7.14 4.68
C TYR A 39 3.94 -7.41 4.79
N TYR A 40 3.20 -7.17 3.74
CA TYR A 40 1.74 -7.28 3.77
C TYR A 40 1.26 -8.74 3.74
N SER A 41 2.00 -9.68 3.13
CA SER A 41 1.65 -11.10 3.12
C SER A 41 1.71 -11.77 4.51
N LYS A 42 2.17 -11.06 5.55
CA LYS A 42 2.09 -11.52 6.94
C LYS A 42 0.69 -11.39 7.55
N PHE A 43 -0.18 -10.63 6.90
CA PHE A 43 -1.57 -10.49 7.28
C PHE A 43 -2.41 -11.48 6.48
N ASP A 44 -3.54 -11.88 7.03
CA ASP A 44 -4.44 -12.87 6.46
C ASP A 44 -5.22 -12.31 5.26
N PHE A 45 -4.62 -12.42 4.08
CA PHE A 45 -5.23 -12.08 2.80
C PHE A 45 -5.41 -13.32 1.94
N ASP A 46 -6.53 -13.42 1.23
CA ASP A 46 -6.78 -14.47 0.25
C ASP A 46 -5.94 -14.30 -1.01
N ASN A 47 -5.81 -13.04 -1.49
CA ASN A 47 -5.11 -12.72 -2.74
C ASN A 47 -4.34 -11.40 -2.64
N ILE A 48 -3.27 -11.31 -3.43
CA ILE A 48 -2.54 -10.07 -3.68
C ILE A 48 -2.68 -9.70 -5.16
N TYR A 49 -3.29 -8.55 -5.44
CA TYR A 49 -3.38 -7.99 -6.78
C TYR A 49 -2.43 -6.82 -6.94
N ILE A 50 -1.61 -6.84 -8.00
CA ILE A 50 -0.74 -5.73 -8.37
C ILE A 50 -1.31 -5.09 -9.63
N ILE A 51 -1.64 -3.81 -9.57
CA ILE A 51 -2.04 -3.04 -10.74
C ILE A 51 -0.80 -2.31 -11.25
N ALA A 52 -0.27 -2.78 -12.38
CA ALA A 52 0.95 -2.29 -12.98
C ALA A 52 0.64 -1.42 -14.21
N GLY A 53 1.27 -0.26 -14.32
CA GLY A 53 1.11 0.66 -15.44
C GLY A 53 2.41 0.84 -16.22
N TYR A 54 3.18 1.88 -15.91
CA TYR A 54 4.45 2.14 -16.59
C TYR A 54 5.39 0.94 -16.49
N LYS A 55 5.82 0.41 -17.65
CA LYS A 55 6.62 -0.81 -17.75
C LYS A 55 6.03 -2.01 -16.98
N GLY A 56 4.70 -2.11 -16.98
CA GLY A 56 3.96 -3.11 -16.21
C GLY A 56 4.32 -4.56 -16.56
N GLU A 57 4.74 -4.83 -17.79
CA GLU A 57 5.17 -6.18 -18.20
C GLU A 57 6.44 -6.64 -17.46
N GLN A 58 7.34 -5.72 -17.06
CA GLN A 58 8.48 -6.07 -16.22
C GLN A 58 8.03 -6.49 -14.81
N ILE A 59 7.06 -5.77 -14.25
CA ILE A 59 6.47 -6.12 -12.95
C ILE A 59 5.73 -7.45 -13.03
N LYS A 60 4.96 -7.66 -14.11
CA LYS A 60 4.24 -8.92 -14.35
C LYS A 60 5.19 -10.09 -14.49
N LYS A 61 6.27 -9.96 -15.28
CA LYS A 61 7.30 -10.99 -15.41
C LYS A 61 7.92 -11.37 -14.06
N GLU A 62 8.15 -10.38 -13.20
CA GLU A 62 8.80 -10.60 -11.90
C GLU A 62 7.87 -11.22 -10.85
N PHE A 63 6.57 -10.87 -10.81
CA PHE A 63 5.71 -11.20 -9.67
C PHE A 63 4.48 -12.04 -10.01
N ASN A 64 4.03 -12.09 -11.27
CA ASN A 64 2.79 -12.78 -11.59
C ASN A 64 2.88 -14.28 -11.32
N ASN A 65 1.86 -14.83 -10.67
CA ASN A 65 1.74 -16.20 -10.22
C ASN A 65 2.77 -16.65 -9.16
N LYS A 66 3.61 -15.76 -8.64
CA LYS A 66 4.45 -16.10 -7.46
C LYS A 66 3.59 -16.22 -6.21
N ILE A 67 4.07 -17.01 -5.25
CA ILE A 67 3.41 -17.23 -3.96
C ILE A 67 4.27 -16.62 -2.86
N PHE A 68 3.66 -15.84 -1.98
CA PHE A 68 4.28 -15.24 -0.79
C PHE A 68 3.45 -15.59 0.44
N ASN A 69 4.04 -16.27 1.41
CA ASN A 69 3.33 -16.76 2.61
C ASN A 69 1.98 -17.43 2.26
N LEU A 70 2.00 -18.36 1.29
CA LEU A 70 0.85 -19.08 0.76
C LEU A 70 -0.17 -18.23 -0.03
N ILE A 71 0.07 -16.93 -0.19
CA ILE A 71 -0.83 -16.03 -0.92
C ILE A 71 -0.35 -15.86 -2.36
N LYS A 72 -1.22 -16.13 -3.32
CA LYS A 72 -0.93 -15.97 -4.75
C LYS A 72 -0.95 -14.50 -5.15
N VAL A 73 0.06 -14.08 -5.93
CA VAL A 73 0.16 -12.75 -6.55
C VAL A 73 -0.38 -12.79 -7.97
N THR A 74 -1.30 -11.89 -8.29
CA THR A 74 -1.86 -11.68 -9.63
C THR A 74 -1.54 -10.27 -10.11
N CYS A 75 -0.82 -10.14 -11.23
CA CYS A 75 -0.50 -8.85 -11.84
C CYS A 75 -1.49 -8.49 -12.94
N CYS A 76 -2.11 -7.33 -12.84
CA CYS A 76 -2.99 -6.75 -13.84
C CYS A 76 -2.29 -5.55 -14.47
N VAL A 77 -1.98 -5.63 -15.77
CA VAL A 77 -1.29 -4.56 -16.48
C VAL A 77 -2.28 -3.64 -17.17
N GLU A 78 -2.17 -2.33 -16.91
CA GLU A 78 -2.99 -1.32 -17.58
C GLU A 78 -2.56 -1.17 -19.06
N LYS A 79 -3.47 -1.40 -19.99
CA LYS A 79 -3.22 -1.12 -21.43
C LYS A 79 -3.07 0.37 -21.73
N LYS A 80 -3.78 1.21 -20.99
CA LYS A 80 -3.72 2.69 -21.05
C LYS A 80 -3.79 3.22 -19.64
N ARG A 81 -2.96 4.23 -19.32
CA ARG A 81 -2.94 4.85 -18.01
C ARG A 81 -4.28 5.51 -17.68
N LYS A 82 -4.89 5.12 -16.56
CA LYS A 82 -6.21 5.58 -16.10
C LYS A 82 -6.13 6.39 -14.79
N ASP A 83 -4.93 6.76 -14.36
CA ASP A 83 -4.64 7.34 -13.05
C ASP A 83 -4.97 6.39 -11.88
N THR A 84 -4.75 6.81 -10.63
CA THR A 84 -4.77 5.93 -9.44
C THR A 84 -6.14 5.29 -9.17
N GLY A 85 -7.22 6.02 -9.37
CA GLY A 85 -8.57 5.50 -9.18
C GLY A 85 -9.07 4.68 -10.37
N GLY A 86 -8.82 5.14 -11.61
CA GLY A 86 -9.21 4.42 -12.82
C GLY A 86 -8.48 3.09 -13.01
N ALA A 87 -7.26 2.97 -12.45
CA ALA A 87 -6.50 1.73 -12.42
C ALA A 87 -7.25 0.58 -11.73
N LEU A 88 -8.10 0.87 -10.75
CA LEU A 88 -8.93 -0.12 -10.06
C LEU A 88 -9.91 -0.86 -10.99
N TYR A 89 -10.14 -0.31 -12.18
CA TYR A 89 -10.95 -1.00 -13.20
C TYR A 89 -10.37 -2.35 -13.59
N GLU A 90 -9.05 -2.52 -13.57
CA GLU A 90 -8.36 -3.76 -13.97
C GLU A 90 -8.65 -4.95 -13.03
N ILE A 91 -9.09 -4.65 -11.81
CA ILE A 91 -9.41 -5.66 -10.79
C ILE A 91 -10.89 -5.72 -10.42
N LYS A 92 -11.72 -4.87 -11.03
CA LYS A 92 -13.14 -4.68 -10.67
C LYS A 92 -13.92 -6.00 -10.55
N ASN A 93 -13.68 -6.92 -11.47
CA ASN A 93 -14.36 -8.21 -11.51
C ASN A 93 -13.62 -9.33 -10.76
N LYS A 94 -12.44 -9.06 -10.22
CA LYS A 94 -11.60 -10.01 -9.47
C LYS A 94 -11.84 -9.93 -7.97
N ILE A 95 -12.07 -8.72 -7.46
CA ILE A 95 -12.29 -8.45 -6.04
C ILE A 95 -13.70 -8.93 -5.64
N GLN A 96 -13.74 -9.82 -4.66
CA GLN A 96 -15.01 -10.37 -4.15
C GLN A 96 -15.46 -9.71 -2.83
N ASN A 97 -14.53 -9.25 -2.02
CA ASN A 97 -14.77 -8.67 -0.71
C ASN A 97 -14.23 -7.24 -0.60
N ASP A 98 -14.40 -6.60 0.56
CA ASP A 98 -13.72 -5.37 0.90
C ASP A 98 -12.21 -5.61 0.89
N PHE A 99 -11.41 -4.60 0.62
CA PHE A 99 -9.99 -4.79 0.37
C PHE A 99 -9.11 -3.71 0.96
N ILE A 100 -7.86 -4.06 1.22
CA ILE A 100 -6.80 -3.10 1.51
C ILE A 100 -6.18 -2.66 0.19
N LEU A 101 -6.05 -1.35 0.01
CA LEU A 101 -5.34 -0.73 -1.10
C LEU A 101 -4.09 -0.05 -0.57
N VAL A 102 -2.95 -0.27 -1.22
CA VAL A 102 -1.69 0.38 -0.85
C VAL A 102 -0.97 0.96 -2.07
N ASN A 103 -0.24 2.05 -1.86
CA ASN A 103 0.63 2.60 -2.89
C ASN A 103 1.89 1.73 -3.03
N GLY A 104 2.22 1.34 -4.25
CA GLY A 104 3.38 0.48 -4.56
C GLY A 104 4.73 1.22 -4.57
N ASP A 105 4.75 2.46 -4.15
CA ASP A 105 5.95 3.31 -4.07
C ASP A 105 6.21 3.87 -2.68
N SER A 106 5.41 3.48 -1.71
CA SER A 106 5.52 3.92 -0.32
C SER A 106 5.38 2.72 0.62
N PHE A 107 6.18 2.71 1.69
CA PHE A 107 6.08 1.74 2.77
C PHE A 107 5.68 2.43 4.06
N ILE A 108 4.77 1.82 4.79
CA ILE A 108 4.41 2.22 6.14
C ILE A 108 4.17 0.96 7.00
N ASN A 109 4.72 0.97 8.20
CA ASN A 109 4.61 -0.16 9.14
C ASN A 109 3.28 -0.10 9.91
N VAL A 110 2.14 -0.24 9.23
CA VAL A 110 0.83 -0.27 9.89
C VAL A 110 0.48 -1.66 10.37
N ASN A 111 0.05 -1.79 11.62
CA ASN A 111 -0.47 -3.05 12.13
C ASN A 111 -1.92 -3.25 11.65
N LEU A 112 -2.09 -3.97 10.53
CA LEU A 112 -3.42 -4.27 9.99
C LEU A 112 -4.17 -5.29 10.86
N GLN A 113 -3.49 -6.16 11.60
CA GLN A 113 -4.15 -7.12 12.49
C GLN A 113 -5.00 -6.39 13.55
N SER A 114 -4.45 -5.35 14.18
CA SER A 114 -5.21 -4.53 15.14
C SER A 114 -6.38 -3.77 14.51
N PHE A 115 -6.32 -3.51 13.20
CA PHE A 115 -7.42 -2.94 12.44
C PHE A 115 -8.51 -3.98 12.16
N PHE A 116 -8.15 -5.19 11.71
CA PHE A 116 -9.09 -6.26 11.39
C PHE A 116 -9.82 -6.81 12.63
N ASN A 117 -9.18 -6.80 13.80
CA ASN A 117 -9.78 -7.24 15.05
C ASN A 117 -10.92 -6.32 15.55
N LYS A 118 -11.22 -5.22 14.88
CA LYS A 118 -12.37 -4.38 15.21
C LYS A 118 -13.68 -5.08 14.85
N LYS A 119 -14.61 -5.16 15.81
CA LYS A 119 -15.87 -5.92 15.68
C LYS A 119 -16.77 -5.53 14.49
N LYS A 120 -16.69 -4.29 13.97
CA LYS A 120 -17.45 -3.83 12.80
C LYS A 120 -16.65 -2.83 11.97
N ILE A 121 -16.31 -3.19 10.75
CA ILE A 121 -15.67 -2.31 9.76
C ILE A 121 -16.73 -1.89 8.73
N ASN A 122 -17.52 -0.86 9.05
CA ASN A 122 -18.70 -0.47 8.25
C ASN A 122 -18.43 0.66 7.25
N HIS A 123 -17.23 1.28 7.27
CA HIS A 123 -16.88 2.44 6.49
C HIS A 123 -15.65 2.16 5.65
N ASN A 124 -15.36 3.06 4.72
CA ASN A 124 -14.02 3.16 4.15
C ASN A 124 -13.09 3.81 5.17
N TYR A 125 -11.83 3.43 5.15
CA TYR A 125 -10.81 3.99 6.05
C TYR A 125 -9.58 4.42 5.27
N ILE A 126 -8.95 5.49 5.74
CA ILE A 126 -7.64 5.96 5.32
C ILE A 126 -6.72 6.04 6.53
N PHE A 127 -5.49 5.56 6.37
CA PHE A 127 -4.45 5.75 7.36
C PHE A 127 -3.79 7.10 7.13
N LEU A 128 -3.78 7.93 8.18
CA LEU A 128 -3.22 9.28 8.16
C LEU A 128 -2.00 9.36 9.05
N ASN A 129 -0.95 9.97 8.54
CA ASN A 129 0.30 10.15 9.24
C ASN A 129 0.53 11.61 9.60
N LYS A 130 1.13 11.87 10.78
CA LYS A 130 1.61 13.20 11.15
C LYS A 130 2.96 13.41 10.48
N ASN A 131 3.01 14.27 9.47
CA ASN A 131 4.24 14.55 8.79
C ASN A 131 5.10 15.58 9.52
N THR A 132 6.34 15.21 9.82
CA THR A 132 7.37 16.14 10.31
C THR A 132 8.30 16.64 9.23
N ASN A 133 8.38 16.00 8.04
CA ASN A 133 9.43 16.23 7.05
C ASN A 133 8.97 16.30 5.58
N TYR A 134 7.68 16.33 5.27
CA TYR A 134 7.20 16.18 3.90
C TYR A 134 6.57 17.47 3.36
N LYS A 135 7.39 18.42 2.90
CA LYS A 135 6.94 19.65 2.20
C LYS A 135 6.56 19.44 0.74
N GLU A 136 6.77 18.24 0.15
CA GLU A 136 6.78 18.08 -1.31
C GLU A 136 5.61 17.29 -1.93
N ASN A 137 4.75 16.63 -1.16
CA ASN A 137 3.61 15.88 -1.70
C ASN A 137 2.29 16.63 -1.53
N LYS A 138 1.84 17.28 -2.60
CA LYS A 138 0.59 18.06 -2.64
C LYS A 138 -0.71 17.24 -2.72
N LYS A 139 -0.67 15.89 -2.66
CA LYS A 139 -1.87 15.06 -2.81
C LYS A 139 -2.47 14.70 -1.45
N LEU A 140 -3.65 15.23 -1.15
CA LEU A 140 -4.37 15.07 0.10
C LEU A 140 -3.51 15.42 1.33
N ILE A 141 -2.99 16.61 1.32
CA ILE A 141 -2.41 17.30 2.47
C ILE A 141 -3.54 18.01 3.20
N ASN A 142 -3.34 18.33 4.49
CA ASN A 142 -4.31 19.06 5.28
C ASN A 142 -5.62 18.29 5.53
N LEU A 143 -5.50 17.01 5.84
CA LEU A 143 -6.60 16.21 6.33
C LEU A 143 -6.63 16.24 7.86
N ASP A 144 -7.82 16.22 8.45
CA ASP A 144 -8.00 15.99 9.87
C ASP A 144 -9.10 14.96 10.12
N ILE A 145 -9.25 14.59 11.37
CA ILE A 145 -10.26 13.64 11.82
C ILE A 145 -11.13 14.33 12.87
N ASN A 146 -12.43 14.45 12.61
CA ASN A 146 -13.38 15.01 13.54
C ASN A 146 -13.69 14.07 14.72
N THR A 147 -14.48 14.52 15.68
CA THR A 147 -14.87 13.76 16.88
C THR A 147 -15.54 12.41 16.58
N LYS A 148 -16.29 12.32 15.48
CA LYS A 148 -16.93 11.08 14.98
C LYS A 148 -16.00 10.20 14.14
N LYS A 149 -14.70 10.51 14.09
CA LYS A 149 -13.65 9.84 13.33
C LYS A 149 -13.80 9.92 11.81
N PHE A 150 -14.62 10.80 11.26
CA PHE A 150 -14.63 11.07 9.84
C PHE A 150 -13.50 12.01 9.43
N VAL A 151 -12.94 11.77 8.25
CA VAL A 151 -11.93 12.62 7.64
C VAL A 151 -12.58 13.92 7.17
N VAL A 152 -11.91 15.02 7.40
CA VAL A 152 -12.30 16.36 6.96
C VAL A 152 -11.09 17.09 6.38
N PHE A 153 -11.32 18.03 5.47
CA PHE A 153 -10.28 18.95 5.02
C PHE A 153 -10.03 20.01 6.10
N SER A 154 -8.75 20.31 6.37
CA SER A 154 -8.37 21.28 7.40
C SER A 154 -7.00 21.89 7.09
N GLU A 155 -6.96 23.18 6.78
CA GLU A 155 -5.71 23.90 6.48
C GLU A 155 -4.75 23.94 7.69
N LYS A 156 -5.28 23.81 8.91
CA LYS A 156 -4.50 23.82 10.15
C LYS A 156 -3.88 22.45 10.47
N SER A 157 -4.35 21.38 9.83
CA SER A 157 -3.86 20.04 10.11
C SER A 157 -2.54 19.75 9.42
N LYS A 158 -1.70 18.97 10.12
CA LYS A 158 -0.44 18.42 9.59
C LYS A 158 -0.56 16.93 9.23
N LEU A 159 -1.78 16.39 9.20
CA LEU A 159 -2.00 15.00 8.80
C LEU A 159 -2.01 14.88 7.29
N MET A 160 -1.43 13.81 6.80
CA MET A 160 -1.36 13.51 5.39
C MET A 160 -1.72 12.05 5.10
N ASN A 161 -2.12 11.82 3.88
CA ASN A 161 -2.38 10.49 3.36
C ASN A 161 -1.12 9.61 3.38
N SER A 162 -1.20 8.46 4.02
CA SER A 162 -0.09 7.51 4.11
C SER A 162 0.00 6.54 2.92
N GLY A 163 -0.99 6.55 2.02
CA GLY A 163 -1.06 5.61 0.91
C GLY A 163 -1.57 4.22 1.27
N VAL A 164 -2.24 4.09 2.43
CA VAL A 164 -2.89 2.85 2.86
C VAL A 164 -4.36 3.11 3.13
N TYR A 165 -5.22 2.27 2.57
CA TYR A 165 -6.68 2.41 2.64
C TYR A 165 -7.34 1.06 2.87
N PHE A 166 -8.44 1.05 3.61
CA PHE A 166 -9.42 -0.02 3.56
C PHE A 166 -10.64 0.48 2.80
N LEU A 167 -10.98 -0.17 1.72
CA LEU A 167 -12.06 0.25 0.83
C LEU A 167 -13.15 -0.82 0.75
N LYS A 168 -14.39 -0.36 0.82
CA LYS A 168 -15.55 -1.20 0.58
C LYS A 168 -15.64 -1.60 -0.88
N LYS A 169 -15.92 -2.88 -1.19
CA LYS A 169 -16.07 -3.40 -2.56
C LYS A 169 -17.02 -2.55 -3.43
N ASN A 170 -18.06 -1.98 -2.83
CA ASN A 170 -19.07 -1.22 -3.58
C ASN A 170 -18.49 0.02 -4.30
N ILE A 171 -17.32 0.53 -3.88
CA ILE A 171 -16.59 1.59 -4.59
C ILE A 171 -16.31 1.17 -6.05
N LEU A 172 -15.95 -0.09 -6.27
CA LEU A 172 -15.60 -0.60 -7.59
C LEU A 172 -16.76 -0.53 -8.59
N LYS A 173 -18.02 -0.58 -8.12
CA LYS A 173 -19.19 -0.43 -8.98
C LYS A 173 -19.19 0.90 -9.74
N LYS A 174 -18.67 1.95 -9.13
CA LYS A 174 -18.61 3.32 -9.68
C LYS A 174 -17.35 3.58 -10.52
N ILE A 175 -16.40 2.64 -10.56
CA ILE A 175 -15.18 2.78 -11.35
C ILE A 175 -15.48 2.46 -12.81
N GLU A 176 -15.23 3.43 -13.67
CA GLU A 176 -15.36 3.33 -15.13
C GLU A 176 -13.98 3.21 -15.78
N LYS A 177 -13.96 2.78 -17.05
CA LYS A 177 -12.72 2.64 -17.85
C LYS A 177 -12.23 4.00 -18.36
N LYS A 178 -12.04 4.95 -17.46
CA LYS A 178 -11.57 6.32 -17.76
C LYS A 178 -10.49 6.77 -16.76
N LYS A 179 -9.90 7.93 -17.00
CA LYS A 179 -8.98 8.55 -16.04
C LYS A 179 -9.78 9.04 -14.83
N ILE A 180 -9.44 8.53 -13.66
CA ILE A 180 -10.04 8.92 -12.39
C ILE A 180 -8.90 8.96 -11.36
N SER A 181 -8.78 10.06 -10.62
CA SER A 181 -7.87 10.15 -9.49
C SER A 181 -8.50 9.52 -8.25
N LEU A 182 -7.80 8.59 -7.61
CA LEU A 182 -8.24 8.05 -6.33
C LEU A 182 -8.39 9.17 -5.30
N GLU A 183 -7.39 10.02 -5.20
CA GLU A 183 -7.29 11.05 -4.19
C GLU A 183 -8.26 12.21 -4.44
N ASN A 184 -8.19 12.78 -5.65
CA ASN A 184 -8.92 14.03 -5.95
C ASN A 184 -10.41 13.81 -6.23
N GLU A 185 -10.80 12.62 -6.70
CA GLU A 185 -12.18 12.34 -7.07
C GLU A 185 -12.84 11.36 -6.11
N ILE A 186 -12.27 10.15 -5.93
CA ILE A 186 -12.92 9.10 -5.14
C ILE A 186 -12.89 9.45 -3.65
N LEU A 187 -11.70 9.68 -3.10
CA LEU A 187 -11.56 9.95 -1.67
C LEU A 187 -12.17 11.30 -1.30
N SER A 188 -12.00 12.35 -2.12
CA SER A 188 -12.62 13.64 -1.90
C SER A 188 -14.15 13.53 -1.83
N LYS A 189 -14.77 12.75 -2.70
CA LYS A 189 -16.20 12.47 -2.67
C LYS A 189 -16.61 11.72 -1.40
N LEU A 190 -15.83 10.71 -1.00
CA LEU A 190 -16.10 9.98 0.25
C LEU A 190 -15.97 10.86 1.50
N ILE A 191 -15.07 11.85 1.49
CA ILE A 191 -14.94 12.86 2.55
C ILE A 191 -16.20 13.72 2.61
N GLN A 192 -16.61 14.28 1.48
CA GLN A 192 -17.81 15.13 1.38
C GLN A 192 -19.08 14.37 1.82
N GLU A 193 -19.21 13.11 1.41
CA GLU A 193 -20.34 12.25 1.77
C GLU A 193 -20.26 11.68 3.21
N LYS A 194 -19.23 12.02 4.01
CA LYS A 194 -18.94 11.46 5.34
C LYS A 194 -18.90 9.92 5.35
N LYS A 195 -18.29 9.33 4.33
CA LYS A 195 -18.15 7.88 4.15
C LYS A 195 -16.71 7.38 4.33
N LEU A 196 -15.77 8.27 4.66
CA LEU A 196 -14.37 7.98 4.89
C LEU A 196 -13.99 8.28 6.34
N LYS A 197 -13.56 7.27 7.08
CA LYS A 197 -13.00 7.41 8.44
C LYS A 197 -11.49 7.43 8.40
N GLY A 198 -10.89 8.16 9.34
CA GLY A 198 -9.44 8.27 9.47
C GLY A 198 -8.89 7.45 10.62
N ILE A 199 -7.71 6.89 10.41
CA ILE A 199 -6.91 6.24 11.46
C ILE A 199 -5.58 6.98 11.54
N LYS A 200 -5.29 7.62 12.68
CA LYS A 200 -3.99 8.26 12.90
C LYS A 200 -2.94 7.19 13.16
N THR A 201 -1.82 7.30 12.47
CA THR A 201 -0.64 6.48 12.71
C THR A 201 0.56 7.37 13.02
N ARG A 202 1.48 6.88 13.87
CA ARG A 202 2.75 7.52 14.18
C ARG A 202 3.92 6.92 13.40
N GLU A 203 3.64 5.92 12.57
CA GLU A 203 4.66 5.22 11.82
C GLU A 203 5.27 6.09 10.72
N TYR A 204 6.54 5.87 10.43
CA TYR A 204 7.20 6.55 9.32
C TYR A 204 6.65 6.08 7.97
N VAL A 205 6.38 7.03 7.09
CA VAL A 205 6.14 6.75 5.67
C VAL A 205 7.47 6.80 4.94
N ILE A 206 7.83 5.74 4.27
CA ILE A 206 9.01 5.62 3.43
C ILE A 206 8.56 5.73 1.97
N ASP A 207 8.87 6.85 1.31
CA ASP A 207 8.60 7.06 -0.13
C ASP A 207 9.91 6.96 -0.91
N ILE A 208 9.97 6.01 -1.84
CA ILE A 208 11.12 5.83 -2.74
C ILE A 208 11.07 6.77 -3.96
N GLY A 209 10.08 7.66 -4.05
CA GLY A 209 9.92 8.60 -5.17
C GLY A 209 10.91 9.74 -5.21
N ILE A 210 11.76 9.88 -4.22
CA ILE A 210 12.73 10.97 -4.09
C ILE A 210 14.12 10.38 -4.00
N LYS A 211 15.02 10.77 -4.91
CA LYS A 211 16.40 10.25 -5.00
C LYS A 211 17.16 10.35 -3.69
N LYS A 212 17.02 11.48 -2.97
CA LYS A 212 17.62 11.67 -1.63
C LYS A 212 17.17 10.63 -0.59
N ASN A 213 16.01 10.05 -0.77
CA ASN A 213 15.46 9.11 0.19
C ASN A 213 15.96 7.68 -0.02
N LEU A 214 16.50 7.31 -1.18
CA LEU A 214 16.87 5.92 -1.48
C LEU A 214 17.86 5.37 -0.44
N LYS A 215 18.94 6.10 -0.12
CA LYS A 215 19.90 5.68 0.94
C LYS A 215 19.26 5.60 2.33
N LYS A 216 18.37 6.56 2.68
CA LYS A 216 17.64 6.51 3.96
C LYS A 216 16.69 5.33 4.02
N VAL A 217 16.07 5.00 2.89
CA VAL A 217 15.15 3.86 2.75
C VAL A 217 15.87 2.54 3.00
N GLU A 218 17.09 2.37 2.49
CA GLU A 218 17.90 1.17 2.72
C GLU A 218 18.08 0.88 4.22
N ASN A 219 18.51 1.88 4.99
CA ASN A 219 18.69 1.72 6.43
C ASN A 219 17.36 1.52 7.18
N LEU A 220 16.34 2.32 6.86
CA LEU A 220 15.04 2.24 7.53
C LEU A 220 14.32 0.90 7.27
N LEU A 221 14.38 0.37 6.05
CA LEU A 221 13.78 -0.93 5.73
C LEU A 221 14.49 -2.07 6.45
N LEU A 222 15.82 -2.04 6.55
CA LEU A 222 16.56 -3.04 7.31
C LEU A 222 16.11 -3.07 8.78
N HIS A 223 16.03 -1.92 9.43
CA HIS A 223 15.59 -1.84 10.82
C HIS A 223 14.12 -2.22 11.04
N LYS A 224 13.23 -1.86 10.11
CA LYS A 224 11.79 -2.09 10.27
C LYS A 224 11.33 -3.48 9.82
N LEU A 225 12.02 -4.12 8.88
CA LEU A 225 11.65 -5.43 8.35
C LEU A 225 12.42 -6.58 9.02
N ARG A 226 13.61 -6.34 9.54
CA ARG A 226 14.33 -7.34 10.32
C ARG A 226 13.68 -7.48 11.71
N LYS A 227 13.36 -8.70 12.06
CA LYS A 227 12.93 -9.05 13.42
C LYS A 227 13.93 -10.05 13.98
N PRO A 228 14.20 -10.02 15.29
CA PRO A 228 14.95 -11.09 15.92
C PRO A 228 14.22 -12.41 15.68
N ALA A 229 14.96 -13.46 15.42
CA ALA A 229 14.46 -14.82 15.33
C ALA A 229 15.10 -15.65 16.46
N ILE A 230 14.30 -16.51 17.05
CA ILE A 230 14.75 -17.50 18.03
C ILE A 230 14.57 -18.85 17.34
N PHE A 231 15.63 -19.62 17.34
CA PHE A 231 15.62 -20.99 16.86
C PHE A 231 15.64 -21.89 18.09
N PHE A 232 14.68 -22.81 18.16
CA PHE A 232 14.66 -23.86 19.18
C PHE A 232 15.02 -25.18 18.52
N ASP A 233 15.85 -25.94 19.18
CA ASP A 233 15.99 -27.36 18.85
C ASP A 233 14.67 -28.06 19.18
N ARG A 234 14.25 -28.96 18.34
CA ARG A 234 12.98 -29.68 18.54
C ARG A 234 13.13 -30.78 19.55
N ASP A 235 14.16 -31.60 19.37
CA ASP A 235 14.32 -32.82 20.11
C ASP A 235 15.00 -32.56 21.49
N GLY A 236 14.34 -32.96 22.57
CA GLY A 236 14.78 -32.68 23.94
C GLY A 236 14.57 -31.26 24.45
N VAL A 237 14.14 -30.30 23.60
CA VAL A 237 13.88 -28.90 23.97
C VAL A 237 12.39 -28.54 23.85
N ILE A 238 11.73 -28.92 22.76
CA ILE A 238 10.30 -28.65 22.54
C ILE A 238 9.44 -29.87 22.85
N ASN A 239 9.96 -31.09 22.62
CA ASN A 239 9.32 -32.37 22.91
C ASN A 239 10.28 -33.27 23.71
N HIS A 240 9.72 -34.20 24.49
CA HIS A 240 10.52 -35.20 25.16
C HIS A 240 11.11 -36.19 24.17
N ASP A 241 12.42 -36.41 24.23
CA ASP A 241 13.06 -37.56 23.60
C ASP A 241 12.59 -38.83 24.30
N ASN A 242 11.71 -39.57 23.67
CA ASN A 242 11.41 -40.93 24.08
C ASN A 242 12.57 -41.82 23.58
N LYS A 243 13.57 -42.00 24.43
CA LYS A 243 14.56 -43.07 24.26
C LYS A 243 13.97 -44.41 24.62
#